data_70d6d523dbfb15b49924b8bd3c5680f3
#
_entry.id   70d6d523dbfb15b49924b8bd3c5680f3
#
_cell.length_a   1.000
_cell.length_b   1.000
_cell.length_c   1.000
_cell.angle_alpha   90.00
_cell.angle_beta   90.00
_cell.angle_gamma   90.00
#
_symmetry.space_group_name_H-M   'P 1'
#
loop_
_entity.id
_entity.type
_entity.pdbx_description
1 polymer ?
#
loop_
_entity_poly.entity_id
_entity_poly.type
_entity_poly.pdbx_seq_one_letter_code
_entity_poly.pdbx_strand_id
1 'polypeptide(L)'
;LEFNLGERWVPCDIYSSFATELFEAETKVFYFDVNDTYIVSIEEYSSISNRVYSIRNINGEGLLVHALQDTVPEFTKEITKNGDKIRIPDEEAIQAASVKIQEIREKFNSWLDNQPIGMREELVRLYNERFNCYVRPSYNGSAQTFPALSFEQLKYKELYPSQKDAVWMIKQNSGGVCWHD
;
A
#
# COMPACT_ATOMS: atom_id res chain seq x y z
N LEU A 1 -7.73 -1.89 12.01
CA LEU A 1 -6.84 -1.57 10.89
C LEU A 1 -6.59 -2.88 10.15
N GLU A 2 -6.90 -2.89 8.87
CA GLU A 2 -6.53 -3.97 7.96
C GLU A 2 -5.19 -3.59 7.34
N PHE A 3 -4.23 -4.50 7.39
CA PHE A 3 -2.93 -4.31 6.78
C PHE A 3 -2.81 -5.23 5.56
N ASN A 4 -2.46 -4.66 4.42
CA ASN A 4 -2.27 -5.45 3.21
C ASN A 4 -0.82 -5.93 3.08
N LEU A 5 -0.66 -7.12 2.50
CA LEU A 5 0.66 -7.62 2.15
C LEU A 5 1.30 -6.68 1.10
N GLY A 6 2.57 -6.29 1.31
CA GLY A 6 3.31 -5.42 0.40
C GLY A 6 3.25 -3.93 0.71
N GLU A 7 2.63 -3.53 1.81
CA GLU A 7 2.66 -2.15 2.29
C GLU A 7 4.09 -1.74 2.66
N ARG A 8 4.64 -0.71 2.00
CA ARG A 8 6.06 -0.31 2.15
C ARG A 8 6.45 0.25 3.51
N TRP A 9 5.48 0.63 4.32
CA TRP A 9 5.73 1.11 5.67
C TRP A 9 5.87 -0.02 6.70
N VAL A 10 5.41 -1.22 6.36
CA VAL A 10 5.55 -2.41 7.21
C VAL A 10 6.99 -2.92 7.11
N PRO A 11 7.66 -3.16 8.25
CA PRO A 11 9.03 -3.66 8.25
C PRO A 11 9.17 -5.01 7.53
N CYS A 12 10.24 -5.18 6.73
CA CYS A 12 10.49 -6.42 5.99
C CYS A 12 10.65 -7.65 6.90
N ASP A 13 11.03 -7.47 8.16
CA ASP A 13 11.12 -8.54 9.14
C ASP A 13 9.77 -9.21 9.41
N ILE A 14 8.68 -8.46 9.34
CA ILE A 14 7.31 -8.99 9.44
C ILE A 14 7.02 -9.90 8.24
N TYR A 15 7.35 -9.45 7.03
CA TYR A 15 7.19 -10.25 5.82
C TYR A 15 8.11 -11.47 5.80
N SER A 16 9.32 -11.36 6.33
CA SER A 16 10.26 -12.48 6.48
C SER A 16 9.73 -13.54 7.43
N SER A 17 9.16 -13.11 8.58
CA SER A 17 8.54 -14.01 9.55
C SER A 17 7.33 -14.74 8.96
N PHE A 18 6.46 -14.02 8.27
CA PHE A 18 5.34 -14.63 7.55
C PHE A 18 5.80 -15.62 6.48
N ALA A 19 6.78 -15.24 5.65
CA ALA A 19 7.28 -16.08 4.57
C ALA A 19 7.96 -17.35 5.10
N THR A 20 8.69 -17.25 6.22
CA THR A 20 9.30 -18.39 6.91
C THR A 20 8.26 -19.41 7.36
N GLU A 21 7.15 -18.94 7.93
CA GLU A 21 6.05 -19.81 8.34
C GLU A 21 5.29 -20.37 7.11
N LEU A 22 5.04 -19.54 6.09
CA LEU A 22 4.35 -19.94 4.87
C LEU A 22 5.08 -21.05 4.12
N PHE A 23 6.41 -20.98 4.03
CA PHE A 23 7.23 -21.92 3.27
C PHE A 23 7.89 -23.00 4.13
N GLU A 24 7.70 -22.96 5.46
CA GLU A 24 8.35 -23.86 6.43
C GLU A 24 9.87 -23.93 6.21
N ALA A 25 10.48 -22.79 5.87
CA ALA A 25 11.91 -22.64 5.61
C ALA A 25 12.35 -21.22 5.89
N GLU A 26 13.55 -21.03 6.42
CA GLU A 26 14.08 -19.70 6.71
C GLU A 26 14.07 -18.84 5.44
N THR A 27 13.27 -17.77 5.49
CA THR A 27 13.01 -16.92 4.32
C THR A 27 13.26 -15.47 4.70
N LYS A 28 14.01 -14.77 3.87
CA LYS A 28 14.30 -13.35 4.02
C LYS A 28 13.64 -12.54 2.93
N VAL A 29 13.03 -11.44 3.32
CA VAL A 29 12.40 -10.48 2.42
C VAL A 29 13.15 -9.16 2.53
N PHE A 30 13.55 -8.62 1.39
CA PHE A 30 14.23 -7.33 1.29
C PHE A 30 13.41 -6.40 0.39
N TYR A 31 13.41 -5.12 0.72
CA TYR A 31 12.84 -4.09 -0.13
C TYR A 31 13.91 -3.11 -0.57
N PHE A 32 13.95 -2.84 -1.87
CA PHE A 32 14.86 -1.89 -2.50
C PHE A 32 14.06 -0.69 -3.01
N ASP A 33 14.18 0.41 -2.33
CA ASP A 33 13.50 1.67 -2.62
C ASP A 33 13.91 2.29 -3.96
N VAL A 34 15.14 2.04 -4.42
CA VAL A 34 15.64 2.57 -5.70
C VAL A 34 14.83 2.06 -6.90
N ASN A 35 14.44 0.79 -6.88
CA ASN A 35 13.70 0.14 -7.99
C ASN A 35 12.24 -0.14 -7.60
N ASP A 36 11.85 0.17 -6.37
CA ASP A 36 10.55 -0.15 -5.82
C ASP A 36 10.23 -1.66 -5.91
N THR A 37 11.19 -2.50 -5.51
CA THR A 37 11.14 -3.95 -5.74
C THR A 37 11.40 -4.72 -4.45
N TYR A 38 10.62 -5.79 -4.25
CA TYR A 38 10.88 -6.78 -3.21
C TYR A 38 11.73 -7.93 -3.79
N ILE A 39 12.63 -8.44 -2.95
CA ILE A 39 13.38 -9.68 -3.21
C ILE A 39 13.09 -10.64 -2.07
N VAL A 40 12.73 -11.86 -2.42
CA VAL A 40 12.51 -12.96 -1.49
C VAL A 40 13.60 -14.00 -1.71
N SER A 41 14.22 -14.47 -0.65
CA SER A 41 15.25 -15.49 -0.68
C SER A 41 14.97 -16.54 0.39
N ILE A 42 14.85 -17.81 -0.01
CA ILE A 42 14.76 -18.96 0.87
C ILE A 42 16.16 -19.54 1.04
N GLU A 43 16.64 -19.66 2.28
CA GLU A 43 18.01 -20.13 2.54
C GLU A 43 18.15 -21.64 2.32
N GLU A 44 17.07 -22.41 2.54
CA GLU A 44 17.05 -23.86 2.40
C GLU A 44 15.97 -24.31 1.41
N TYR A 45 16.05 -25.56 0.94
CA TYR A 45 15.03 -26.11 0.06
C TYR A 45 13.67 -26.21 0.75
N SER A 46 12.67 -25.52 0.21
CA SER A 46 11.27 -25.63 0.63
C SER A 46 10.47 -26.44 -0.36
N SER A 47 9.93 -27.57 0.07
CA SER A 47 9.00 -28.36 -0.73
C SER A 47 7.68 -27.65 -0.97
N ILE A 48 7.27 -26.79 -0.03
CA ILE A 48 6.03 -26.00 -0.11
C ILE A 48 6.18 -24.93 -1.19
N SER A 49 7.27 -24.18 -1.18
CA SER A 49 7.56 -23.19 -2.23
C SER A 49 7.58 -23.82 -3.63
N ASN A 50 8.21 -24.98 -3.77
CA ASN A 50 8.44 -25.60 -5.08
C ASN A 50 7.29 -26.49 -5.58
N ARG A 51 6.34 -26.91 -4.73
CA ARG A 51 5.24 -27.81 -5.11
C ARG A 51 3.86 -27.19 -4.90
N VAL A 52 3.64 -26.55 -3.75
CA VAL A 52 2.34 -25.97 -3.41
C VAL A 52 2.19 -24.60 -4.07
N TYR A 53 3.21 -23.75 -3.91
CA TYR A 53 3.21 -22.38 -4.45
C TYR A 53 4.05 -22.25 -5.73
N SER A 54 4.02 -23.24 -6.60
CA SER A 54 4.69 -23.13 -7.90
C SER A 54 3.70 -23.21 -9.05
N ILE A 55 3.97 -22.47 -10.11
CA ILE A 55 3.23 -22.50 -11.37
C ILE A 55 4.23 -22.40 -12.49
N ARG A 56 4.32 -23.44 -13.32
CA ARG A 56 5.29 -23.55 -14.41
C ARG A 56 6.72 -23.32 -13.91
N ASN A 57 7.35 -22.23 -14.33
CA ASN A 57 8.71 -21.85 -13.99
C ASN A 57 8.83 -20.86 -12.84
N ILE A 58 7.73 -20.48 -12.20
CA ILE A 58 7.72 -19.59 -11.03
C ILE A 58 7.44 -20.45 -9.78
N ASN A 59 8.32 -20.34 -8.80
CA ASN A 59 8.19 -20.96 -7.49
C ASN A 59 7.48 -20.03 -6.49
N GLY A 60 7.35 -20.46 -5.22
CA GLY A 60 6.70 -19.69 -4.18
C GLY A 60 7.37 -18.35 -3.88
N GLU A 61 8.71 -18.28 -3.99
CA GLU A 61 9.45 -17.02 -3.86
C GLU A 61 8.98 -15.99 -4.88
N GLY A 62 8.92 -16.39 -6.15
CA GLY A 62 8.44 -15.55 -7.25
C GLY A 62 6.98 -15.13 -7.08
N LEU A 63 6.11 -16.06 -6.65
CA LEU A 63 4.69 -15.73 -6.40
C LEU A 63 4.54 -14.78 -5.19
N LEU A 64 5.36 -14.93 -4.15
CA LEU A 64 5.35 -14.01 -3.01
C LEU A 64 5.83 -12.61 -3.40
N VAL A 65 6.83 -12.50 -4.29
CA VAL A 65 7.25 -11.19 -4.85
C VAL A 65 6.08 -10.53 -5.57
N HIS A 66 5.35 -11.26 -6.41
CA HIS A 66 4.16 -10.73 -7.09
C HIS A 66 3.05 -10.35 -6.10
N ALA A 67 2.87 -11.11 -5.02
CA ALA A 67 1.92 -10.79 -3.96
C ALA A 67 2.28 -9.49 -3.22
N LEU A 68 3.58 -9.27 -2.93
CA LEU A 68 4.11 -8.06 -2.28
C LEU A 68 4.05 -6.83 -3.19
N GLN A 69 4.21 -7.00 -4.51
CA GLN A 69 4.24 -5.91 -5.48
C GLN A 69 2.88 -5.57 -6.11
N ASP A 70 1.83 -6.31 -5.74
CA ASP A 70 0.49 -6.21 -6.34
C ASP A 70 0.49 -6.41 -7.87
N THR A 71 1.27 -7.39 -8.32
CA THR A 71 1.41 -7.75 -9.74
C THR A 71 1.02 -9.20 -9.99
N VAL A 72 0.85 -9.55 -11.25
CA VAL A 72 0.61 -10.94 -11.69
C VAL A 72 1.67 -11.29 -12.72
N PRO A 73 2.26 -12.52 -12.65
CA PRO A 73 3.26 -12.93 -13.61
C PRO A 73 2.66 -13.15 -15.01
N GLU A 74 3.45 -12.82 -16.02
CA GLU A 74 3.10 -13.07 -17.41
C GLU A 74 3.56 -14.47 -17.83
N PHE A 75 2.65 -15.27 -18.37
CA PHE A 75 2.94 -16.55 -18.96
C PHE A 75 2.57 -16.56 -20.43
N THR A 76 3.41 -17.19 -21.25
CA THR A 76 3.15 -17.38 -22.68
C THR A 76 3.22 -18.85 -23.05
N LYS A 77 2.39 -19.26 -24.01
CA LYS A 77 2.45 -20.59 -24.65
C LYS A 77 2.65 -20.45 -26.15
N GLU A 78 3.38 -21.42 -26.74
CA GLU A 78 3.58 -21.46 -28.18
C GLU A 78 2.43 -22.24 -28.83
N ILE A 79 1.84 -21.69 -29.88
CA ILE A 79 0.86 -22.35 -30.75
C ILE A 79 1.38 -22.34 -32.18
N THR A 80 1.07 -23.40 -32.92
CA THR A 80 1.36 -23.46 -34.36
C THR A 80 0.12 -23.01 -35.14
N LYS A 81 0.24 -21.92 -35.90
CA LYS A 81 -0.80 -21.41 -36.76
C LYS A 81 -0.25 -21.28 -38.18
N ASN A 82 -0.87 -21.95 -39.12
CA ASN A 82 -0.42 -21.99 -40.53
C ASN A 82 1.04 -22.45 -40.76
N GLY A 83 1.60 -23.25 -39.85
CA GLY A 83 2.99 -23.69 -39.90
C GLY A 83 3.97 -22.83 -39.16
N ASP A 84 3.58 -21.64 -38.73
CA ASP A 84 4.41 -20.72 -37.94
C ASP A 84 4.14 -20.87 -36.44
N LYS A 85 5.20 -20.77 -35.64
CA LYS A 85 5.12 -20.78 -34.17
C LYS A 85 4.85 -19.34 -33.67
N ILE A 86 3.72 -19.17 -33.02
CA ILE A 86 3.29 -17.88 -32.46
C ILE A 86 3.22 -18.01 -30.94
N ARG A 87 3.74 -17.03 -30.20
CA ARG A 87 3.59 -16.94 -28.74
C ARG A 87 2.33 -16.17 -28.41
N ILE A 88 1.47 -16.77 -27.60
CA ILE A 88 0.25 -16.13 -27.09
C ILE A 88 0.24 -16.18 -25.55
N PRO A 89 -0.48 -15.24 -24.87
CA PRO A 89 -0.68 -15.33 -23.43
C PRO A 89 -1.28 -16.66 -23.02
N ASP A 90 -0.78 -17.22 -21.92
CA ASP A 90 -1.34 -18.43 -21.29
C ASP A 90 -2.29 -18.03 -20.17
N GLU A 91 -3.52 -17.75 -20.54
CA GLU A 91 -4.56 -17.26 -19.61
C GLU A 91 -4.81 -18.24 -18.45
N GLU A 92 -4.73 -19.56 -18.70
CA GLU A 92 -4.91 -20.57 -17.65
C GLU A 92 -3.82 -20.48 -16.58
N ALA A 93 -2.55 -20.33 -16.99
CA ALA A 93 -1.43 -20.18 -16.07
C ALA A 93 -1.48 -18.84 -15.32
N ILE A 94 -1.87 -17.74 -16.00
CA ILE A 94 -2.06 -16.41 -15.38
C ILE A 94 -3.17 -16.48 -14.34
N GLN A 95 -4.31 -17.07 -14.68
CA GLN A 95 -5.42 -17.22 -13.73
C GLN A 95 -5.04 -18.07 -12.51
N ALA A 96 -4.35 -19.18 -12.73
CA ALA A 96 -3.87 -20.06 -11.66
C ALA A 96 -2.88 -19.32 -10.73
N ALA A 97 -2.00 -18.47 -11.29
CA ALA A 97 -1.09 -17.62 -10.50
C ALA A 97 -1.84 -16.60 -9.68
N SER A 98 -2.83 -15.93 -10.28
CA SER A 98 -3.67 -14.95 -9.57
C SER A 98 -4.38 -15.56 -8.37
N VAL A 99 -4.92 -16.76 -8.50
CA VAL A 99 -5.57 -17.49 -7.39
C VAL A 99 -4.57 -17.78 -6.26
N LYS A 100 -3.36 -18.25 -6.59
CA LYS A 100 -2.33 -18.52 -5.57
C LYS A 100 -1.80 -17.25 -4.91
N ILE A 101 -1.65 -16.17 -5.66
CA ILE A 101 -1.26 -14.86 -5.11
C ILE A 101 -2.32 -14.37 -4.12
N GLN A 102 -3.59 -14.51 -4.47
CA GLN A 102 -4.69 -14.16 -3.57
C GLN A 102 -4.71 -15.04 -2.31
N GLU A 103 -4.46 -16.35 -2.46
CA GLU A 103 -4.33 -17.27 -1.31
C GLU A 103 -3.19 -16.84 -0.37
N ILE A 104 -2.04 -16.41 -0.91
CA ILE A 104 -0.92 -15.91 -0.09
C ILE A 104 -1.33 -14.65 0.70
N ARG A 105 -2.07 -13.73 0.09
CA ARG A 105 -2.58 -12.51 0.76
C ARG A 105 -3.58 -12.83 1.87
N GLU A 106 -4.49 -13.74 1.63
CA GLU A 106 -5.46 -14.18 2.63
C GLU A 106 -4.77 -14.88 3.81
N LYS A 107 -3.75 -15.69 3.53
CA LYS A 107 -2.92 -16.31 4.57
C LYS A 107 -2.14 -15.28 5.38
N PHE A 108 -1.64 -14.23 4.75
CA PHE A 108 -0.97 -13.15 5.49
C PHE A 108 -1.93 -12.47 6.48
N ASN A 109 -3.14 -12.15 6.07
CA ASN A 109 -4.13 -11.53 6.93
C ASN A 109 -4.49 -12.46 8.11
N SER A 110 -4.75 -13.73 7.82
CA SER A 110 -5.04 -14.74 8.84
C SER A 110 -3.85 -14.97 9.79
N TRP A 111 -2.62 -14.97 9.26
CA TRP A 111 -1.41 -15.08 10.04
C TRP A 111 -1.22 -13.88 10.98
N LEU A 112 -1.42 -12.67 10.46
CA LEU A 112 -1.30 -11.44 11.22
C LEU A 112 -2.33 -11.36 12.36
N ASP A 113 -3.55 -11.84 12.13
CA ASP A 113 -4.59 -11.91 13.15
C ASP A 113 -4.24 -12.86 14.31
N ASN A 114 -3.46 -13.89 14.04
CA ASN A 114 -3.00 -14.85 15.04
C ASN A 114 -1.69 -14.44 15.75
N GLN A 115 -1.07 -13.32 15.36
CA GLN A 115 0.15 -12.86 16.00
C GLN A 115 -0.10 -12.29 17.40
N PRO A 116 0.92 -12.28 18.28
CA PRO A 116 0.84 -11.68 19.59
C PRO A 116 0.38 -10.21 19.52
N ILE A 117 -0.44 -9.80 20.50
CA ILE A 117 -1.00 -8.43 20.56
C ILE A 117 0.10 -7.36 20.43
N GLY A 118 1.28 -7.59 21.04
CA GLY A 118 2.40 -6.63 20.98
C GLY A 118 2.92 -6.35 19.58
N MET A 119 2.92 -7.34 18.68
CA MET A 119 3.30 -7.12 17.27
C MET A 119 2.26 -6.23 16.56
N ARG A 120 0.99 -6.49 16.79
CA ARG A 120 -0.10 -5.70 16.19
C ARG A 120 -0.11 -4.25 16.72
N GLU A 121 0.11 -4.07 18.02
CA GLU A 121 0.23 -2.75 18.64
C GLU A 121 1.42 -1.97 18.06
N GLU A 122 2.55 -2.63 17.84
CA GLU A 122 3.72 -2.02 17.21
C GLU A 122 3.43 -1.57 15.76
N LEU A 123 2.74 -2.38 14.96
CA LEU A 123 2.31 -1.99 13.61
C LEU A 123 1.35 -0.80 13.64
N VAL A 124 0.39 -0.78 14.57
CA VAL A 124 -0.51 0.35 14.76
C VAL A 124 0.28 1.62 15.17
N ARG A 125 1.27 1.48 16.03
CA ARG A 125 2.14 2.59 16.44
C ARG A 125 2.92 3.16 15.24
N LEU A 126 3.56 2.29 14.46
CA LEU A 126 4.32 2.67 13.27
C LEU A 126 3.42 3.36 12.22
N TYR A 127 2.23 2.83 12.02
CA TYR A 127 1.24 3.45 11.13
C TYR A 127 0.86 4.85 11.59
N ASN A 128 0.54 5.00 12.88
CA ASN A 128 0.15 6.30 13.43
C ASN A 128 1.30 7.31 13.40
N GLU A 129 2.53 6.90 13.68
CA GLU A 129 3.71 7.77 13.58
C GLU A 129 3.96 8.27 12.15
N ARG A 130 3.67 7.43 11.16
CA ARG A 130 3.91 7.77 9.75
C ARG A 130 2.78 8.54 9.09
N PHE A 131 1.53 8.17 9.37
CA PHE A 131 0.36 8.69 8.64
C PHE A 131 -0.56 9.56 9.49
N ASN A 132 -0.61 9.36 10.79
CA ASN A 132 -1.48 10.10 11.70
C ASN A 132 -0.73 11.11 12.57
N CYS A 133 0.53 11.39 12.28
CA CYS A 133 1.33 12.40 13.00
C CYS A 133 0.98 13.85 12.62
N TYR A 134 0.17 14.04 11.57
CA TYR A 134 -0.24 15.37 11.15
C TYR A 134 -1.43 15.86 11.96
N VAL A 135 -1.20 16.89 12.75
CA VAL A 135 -2.27 17.65 13.41
C VAL A 135 -2.76 18.72 12.44
N ARG A 136 -4.02 18.61 12.00
CA ARG A 136 -4.61 19.63 11.13
C ARG A 136 -4.60 20.96 11.86
N PRO A 137 -3.93 22.01 11.38
CA PRO A 137 -3.96 23.31 12.01
C PRO A 137 -5.38 23.88 12.01
N SER A 138 -5.81 24.42 13.15
CA SER A 138 -7.06 25.18 13.26
C SER A 138 -6.74 26.67 13.23
N TYR A 139 -7.49 27.39 12.42
CA TYR A 139 -7.31 28.84 12.27
C TYR A 139 -8.51 29.56 12.90
N ASN A 140 -8.25 30.54 13.74
CA ASN A 140 -9.27 31.39 14.36
C ASN A 140 -9.09 32.85 13.91
N GLY A 141 -9.92 33.25 12.97
CA GLY A 141 -9.92 34.60 12.40
C GLY A 141 -10.85 35.58 13.10
N SER A 142 -11.45 35.24 14.24
CA SER A 142 -12.47 36.06 14.93
C SER A 142 -12.00 37.44 15.30
N ALA A 143 -10.71 37.62 15.66
CA ALA A 143 -10.12 38.87 16.03
C ALA A 143 -9.81 39.83 14.87
N GLN A 144 -10.01 39.40 13.60
CA GLN A 144 -9.69 40.18 12.44
C GLN A 144 -10.75 41.27 12.18
N THR A 145 -10.27 42.47 11.81
CA THR A 145 -11.08 43.56 11.33
C THR A 145 -10.77 43.85 9.87
N PHE A 146 -11.77 44.32 9.13
CA PHE A 146 -11.67 44.57 7.70
C PHE A 146 -12.12 46.02 7.38
N PRO A 147 -11.34 47.04 7.79
CA PRO A 147 -11.76 48.45 7.70
C PRO A 147 -11.91 48.93 6.25
N ALA A 148 -11.24 48.31 5.28
CA ALA A 148 -11.32 48.66 3.87
C ALA A 148 -12.43 47.92 3.10
N LEU A 149 -13.19 47.04 3.78
CA LEU A 149 -14.24 46.24 3.14
C LEU A 149 -15.59 46.96 3.26
N SER A 150 -16.23 47.25 2.12
CA SER A 150 -17.58 47.83 2.09
C SER A 150 -18.64 46.74 2.20
N PHE A 151 -19.16 46.54 3.39
CA PHE A 151 -20.23 45.56 3.64
C PHE A 151 -21.56 45.95 2.98
N GLU A 152 -21.82 47.26 2.72
CA GLU A 152 -22.99 47.71 1.99
C GLU A 152 -22.99 47.20 0.53
N GLN A 153 -21.82 47.26 -0.12
CA GLN A 153 -21.67 46.74 -1.51
C GLN A 153 -21.80 45.21 -1.58
N LEU A 154 -21.33 44.50 -0.56
CA LEU A 154 -21.43 43.04 -0.47
C LEU A 154 -22.81 42.57 -0.02
N LYS A 155 -23.72 43.46 0.43
CA LYS A 155 -25.05 43.12 0.98
C LYS A 155 -24.99 42.20 2.22
N TYR A 156 -23.89 42.21 2.95
CA TYR A 156 -23.68 41.46 4.21
C TYR A 156 -23.46 42.47 5.35
N LYS A 157 -23.81 42.04 6.58
CA LYS A 157 -23.52 42.85 7.75
C LYS A 157 -22.08 42.67 8.26
N GLU A 158 -21.57 41.44 8.10
CA GLU A 158 -20.22 41.05 8.47
C GLU A 158 -19.83 39.76 7.73
N LEU A 159 -18.54 39.43 7.75
CA LEU A 159 -18.05 38.16 7.25
C LEU A 159 -18.45 37.00 8.20
N TYR A 160 -18.78 35.86 7.63
CA TYR A 160 -19.02 34.64 8.39
C TYR A 160 -17.74 34.19 9.11
N PRO A 161 -17.84 33.50 10.27
CA PRO A 161 -16.68 32.98 10.98
C PRO A 161 -15.74 32.17 10.08
N SER A 162 -16.27 31.27 9.25
CA SER A 162 -15.48 30.46 8.30
C SER A 162 -14.71 31.30 7.28
N GLN A 163 -15.27 32.43 6.85
CA GLN A 163 -14.58 33.36 5.94
C GLN A 163 -13.43 34.09 6.65
N LYS A 164 -13.65 34.51 7.90
CA LYS A 164 -12.59 35.12 8.73
C LYS A 164 -11.46 34.13 8.99
N ASP A 165 -11.78 32.86 9.26
CA ASP A 165 -10.80 31.79 9.48
C ASP A 165 -10.01 31.49 8.20
N ALA A 166 -10.67 31.47 7.03
CA ALA A 166 -10.02 31.29 5.74
C ALA A 166 -9.04 32.43 5.42
N VAL A 167 -9.45 33.68 5.63
CA VAL A 167 -8.54 34.84 5.45
C VAL A 167 -7.35 34.76 6.40
N TRP A 168 -7.58 34.35 7.66
CA TRP A 168 -6.51 34.16 8.64
C TRP A 168 -5.53 33.06 8.23
N MET A 169 -6.03 31.94 7.75
CA MET A 169 -5.24 30.84 7.20
C MET A 169 -4.33 31.34 6.06
N ILE A 170 -4.89 32.02 5.06
CA ILE A 170 -4.14 32.53 3.91
C ILE A 170 -3.07 33.53 4.38
N LYS A 171 -3.40 34.37 5.32
CA LYS A 171 -2.48 35.39 5.87
C LYS A 171 -1.31 34.78 6.62
N GLN A 172 -1.56 33.72 7.43
CA GLN A 172 -0.50 33.05 8.19
C GLN A 172 0.40 32.19 7.29
N ASN A 173 -0.13 31.59 6.23
CA ASN A 173 0.62 30.74 5.31
C ASN A 173 1.20 31.48 4.09
N SER A 174 1.11 32.82 4.06
CA SER A 174 1.55 33.65 2.93
C SER A 174 0.95 33.25 1.58
N GLY A 175 -0.20 32.61 1.60
CA GLY A 175 -0.95 32.16 0.43
C GLY A 175 -1.75 30.88 0.73
N GLY A 176 -2.61 30.50 -0.20
CA GLY A 176 -3.41 29.29 -0.08
C GLY A 176 -4.56 29.24 -1.07
N VAL A 177 -5.13 28.05 -1.21
CA VAL A 177 -6.36 27.83 -1.96
C VAL A 177 -7.47 27.54 -0.95
N CYS A 178 -8.54 28.34 -0.99
CA CYS A 178 -9.73 28.12 -0.19
C CYS A 178 -10.77 27.42 -1.07
N TRP A 179 -10.97 26.12 -0.84
CA TRP A 179 -12.05 25.37 -1.48
C TRP A 179 -13.27 25.41 -0.55
N HIS A 180 -14.37 25.97 -1.03
CA HIS A 180 -15.60 26.08 -0.26
C HIS A 180 -16.73 25.43 -1.07
N ASP A 181 -17.45 24.50 -0.45
CA ASP A 181 -18.70 23.92 -0.98
C ASP A 181 -19.88 24.83 -0.70
#